data_cc12a2d55edf4737bf1f17c574b3bd6e
#
_entry.id   cc12a2d55edf4737bf1f17c574b3bd6e
#
_cell.length_a   1.000
_cell.length_b   1.000
_cell.length_c   1.000
_cell.angle_alpha   90.00
_cell.angle_beta   90.00
_cell.angle_gamma   90.00
#
_symmetry.space_group_name_H-M   'P 1'
#
loop_
_entity.id
_entity.type
_entity.pdbx_description
1 polymer ?
#
loop_
_entity_poly.entity_id
_entity_poly.type
_entity_poly.pdbx_seq_one_letter_code
_entity_poly.pdbx_strand_id
1 'polypeptide(L)'
;MASIQLKKSYEGKSDSEVYEAAKEAIVNAGFTVWKTRDLARLVLGTGTYEGKEVRLNVVVSMVDGSATASAESDDLDEKALAPIPEKLHEELTKLLA
;
A
#
# COMPACT_ATOMS: atom_id res chain seq x y z
N MET A 1 0.91 -18.54 6.18
CA MET A 1 0.88 -17.08 5.93
C MET A 1 1.27 -16.81 4.49
N ALA A 2 0.48 -16.04 3.78
CA ALA A 2 0.79 -15.63 2.43
C ALA A 2 1.02 -14.13 2.38
N SER A 3 1.88 -13.69 1.48
CA SER A 3 2.10 -12.26 1.24
C SER A 3 2.39 -12.04 -0.22
N ILE A 4 2.06 -10.83 -0.69
CA ILE A 4 2.32 -10.42 -2.06
C ILE A 4 2.68 -8.95 -2.07
N GLN A 5 3.52 -8.54 -3.00
CA GLN A 5 3.90 -7.14 -3.11
C GLN A 5 4.01 -6.71 -4.56
N LEU A 6 3.84 -5.41 -4.78
CA LEU A 6 3.91 -4.82 -6.11
C LEU A 6 4.57 -3.45 -5.99
N LYS A 7 5.63 -3.25 -6.75
CA LYS A 7 6.39 -2.00 -6.77
C LYS A 7 6.08 -1.23 -8.05
N LYS A 8 5.87 0.07 -7.93
CA LYS A 8 5.72 0.96 -9.09
C LYS A 8 6.43 2.28 -8.83
N SER A 9 6.94 2.89 -9.89
CA SER A 9 7.58 4.21 -9.84
C SER A 9 6.56 5.28 -10.21
N TYR A 10 6.68 6.44 -9.59
CA TYR A 10 5.82 7.59 -9.86
C TYR A 10 6.71 8.77 -10.26
N GLU A 11 7.01 8.85 -11.55
CA GLU A 11 7.91 9.87 -12.08
C GLU A 11 7.40 11.28 -11.83
N GLY A 12 8.33 12.18 -11.51
CA GLY A 12 8.01 13.57 -11.26
C GLY A 12 7.42 13.84 -9.90
N LYS A 13 7.26 12.81 -9.06
CA LYS A 13 6.73 12.95 -7.71
C LYS A 13 7.82 12.70 -6.67
N SER A 14 7.81 13.52 -5.60
CA SER A 14 8.74 13.33 -4.51
C SER A 14 8.31 12.16 -3.63
N ASP A 15 9.25 11.63 -2.85
CA ASP A 15 8.94 10.58 -1.88
C ASP A 15 7.89 11.06 -0.88
N SER A 16 7.94 12.32 -0.46
CA SER A 16 6.95 12.89 0.46
C SER A 16 5.55 12.91 -0.15
N GLU A 17 5.43 13.31 -1.42
CA GLU A 17 4.12 13.32 -2.09
C GLU A 17 3.53 11.91 -2.17
N VAL A 18 4.35 10.93 -2.55
CA VAL A 18 3.91 9.54 -2.65
C VAL A 18 3.54 8.99 -1.28
N TYR A 19 4.32 9.31 -0.25
CA TYR A 19 4.08 8.87 1.11
C TYR A 19 2.73 9.42 1.64
N GLU A 20 2.46 10.71 1.46
CA GLU A 20 1.19 11.29 1.91
C GLU A 20 0.01 10.70 1.13
N ALA A 21 0.18 10.48 -0.17
CA ALA A 21 -0.85 9.84 -0.97
C ALA A 21 -1.12 8.40 -0.55
N ALA A 22 -0.08 7.69 -0.08
CA ALA A 22 -0.23 6.30 0.36
C ALA A 22 -1.20 6.17 1.53
N LYS A 23 -1.21 7.13 2.44
CA LYS A 23 -2.15 7.13 3.57
C LYS A 23 -3.59 7.20 3.07
N GLU A 24 -3.86 8.09 2.11
CA GLU A 24 -5.20 8.21 1.54
C GLU A 24 -5.57 7.01 0.67
N ALA A 25 -4.59 6.45 -0.04
CA ALA A 25 -4.83 5.29 -0.89
C ALA A 25 -5.34 4.09 -0.09
N ILE A 26 -4.78 3.85 1.08
CA ILE A 26 -5.21 2.77 1.95
C ILE A 26 -6.66 2.98 2.38
N VAL A 27 -7.03 4.19 2.77
CA VAL A 27 -8.40 4.51 3.17
C VAL A 27 -9.36 4.37 1.98
N ASN A 28 -8.96 4.90 0.82
CA ASN A 28 -9.80 4.84 -0.37
C ASN A 28 -10.00 3.41 -0.88
N ALA A 29 -9.05 2.53 -0.59
CA ALA A 29 -9.19 1.12 -0.95
C ALA A 29 -10.07 0.33 0.03
N GLY A 30 -10.56 0.98 1.08
CA GLY A 30 -11.47 0.34 2.05
C GLY A 30 -10.79 -0.21 3.29
N PHE A 31 -9.54 0.20 3.54
CA PHE A 31 -8.78 -0.26 4.70
C PHE A 31 -8.52 0.89 5.67
N THR A 32 -7.89 0.59 6.79
CA THR A 32 -7.62 1.58 7.83
C THR A 32 -6.12 1.71 8.05
N VAL A 33 -5.62 2.93 8.10
CA VAL A 33 -4.22 3.18 8.48
C VAL A 33 -4.14 3.07 10.01
N TRP A 34 -3.26 2.19 10.49
CA TRP A 34 -3.10 2.04 11.93
C TRP A 34 -1.77 2.56 12.46
N LYS A 35 -0.77 2.74 11.60
CA LYS A 35 0.53 3.27 12.01
C LYS A 35 1.26 3.86 10.81
N THR A 36 1.99 4.95 11.05
CA THR A 36 2.87 5.55 10.05
C THR A 36 4.24 5.76 10.67
N ARG A 37 5.28 5.68 9.83
CA ARG A 37 6.65 5.95 10.22
C ARG A 37 7.23 6.92 9.22
N ASP A 38 7.18 8.20 9.55
CA ASP A 38 7.57 9.26 8.61
C ASP A 38 9.02 9.16 8.15
N LEU A 39 9.93 8.86 9.05
CA LEU A 39 11.35 8.76 8.70
C LEU A 39 11.66 7.58 7.78
N ALA A 40 10.88 6.51 7.88
CA ALA A 40 11.04 5.34 7.03
C ALA A 40 10.15 5.37 5.79
N ARG A 41 9.30 6.37 5.66
CA ARG A 41 8.29 6.48 4.59
C ARG A 41 7.45 5.20 4.51
N LEU A 42 6.99 4.72 5.66
CA LEU A 42 6.23 3.49 5.79
C LEU A 42 4.84 3.78 6.33
N VAL A 43 3.83 3.24 5.66
CA VAL A 43 2.44 3.30 6.12
C VAL A 43 1.95 1.87 6.34
N LEU A 44 1.42 1.60 7.53
CA LEU A 44 0.86 0.30 7.87
C LEU A 44 -0.65 0.41 7.94
N GLY A 45 -1.32 -0.54 7.32
CA GLY A 45 -2.78 -0.60 7.31
C GLY A 45 -3.30 -1.97 7.66
N THR A 46 -4.59 -2.03 7.98
CA THR A 46 -5.26 -3.26 8.31
C THR A 46 -6.72 -3.19 7.89
N GLY A 47 -7.36 -4.33 7.76
CA GLY A 47 -8.76 -4.41 7.43
C GLY A 47 -9.18 -5.83 7.12
N THR A 48 -10.34 -5.96 6.50
CA THR A 48 -10.85 -7.26 6.08
C THR A 48 -11.02 -7.30 4.57
N TYR A 49 -10.74 -8.45 3.98
CA TYR A 49 -10.93 -8.70 2.56
C TYR A 49 -11.50 -10.09 2.39
N GLU A 50 -12.63 -10.20 1.73
CA GLU A 50 -13.37 -11.46 1.61
C GLU A 50 -13.65 -12.11 2.95
N GLY A 51 -13.94 -11.27 3.98
CA GLY A 51 -14.26 -11.75 5.32
C GLY A 51 -13.05 -12.16 6.15
N LYS A 52 -11.84 -11.99 5.64
CA LYS A 52 -10.60 -12.39 6.33
C LYS A 52 -9.75 -11.17 6.68
N GLU A 53 -9.04 -11.26 7.78
CA GLU A 53 -8.15 -10.20 8.21
C GLU A 53 -6.94 -10.09 7.28
N VAL A 54 -6.60 -8.86 6.90
CA VAL A 54 -5.46 -8.56 6.01
C VAL A 54 -4.64 -7.44 6.62
N ARG A 55 -3.33 -7.56 6.53
CA ARG A 55 -2.38 -6.52 6.91
C ARG A 55 -1.75 -5.96 5.64
N LEU A 56 -1.63 -4.65 5.59
CA LEU A 56 -1.11 -3.94 4.41
C LEU A 56 0.06 -3.07 4.80
N ASN A 57 0.96 -2.84 3.86
CA ASN A 57 1.93 -1.77 4.03
C ASN A 57 2.29 -1.15 2.69
N VAL A 58 2.71 0.12 2.74
CA VAL A 58 3.26 0.81 1.59
C VAL A 58 4.57 1.43 2.05
N VAL A 59 5.66 1.08 1.38
CA VAL A 59 6.99 1.62 1.66
C VAL A 59 7.41 2.46 0.47
N VAL A 60 7.79 3.70 0.72
CA VAL A 60 8.22 4.62 -0.33
C VAL A 60 9.73 4.79 -0.27
N SER A 61 10.39 4.58 -1.40
CA SER A 61 11.84 4.74 -1.49
C SER A 61 12.20 6.22 -1.55
N MET A 62 13.08 6.65 -0.66
CA MET A 62 13.59 8.02 -0.66
C MET A 62 14.63 8.26 -1.74
N VAL A 63 15.05 7.19 -2.42
CA VAL A 63 16.04 7.28 -3.49
C VAL A 63 15.39 7.63 -4.82
N ASP A 64 14.30 6.94 -5.18
CA ASP A 64 13.67 7.11 -6.48
C ASP A 64 12.18 7.42 -6.44
N GLY A 65 11.60 7.54 -5.24
CA GLY A 65 10.18 7.83 -5.10
C GLY A 65 9.24 6.67 -5.44
N SER A 66 9.79 5.48 -5.70
CA SER A 66 8.93 4.33 -5.98
C SER A 66 8.22 3.86 -4.72
N ALA A 67 7.06 3.25 -4.91
CA ALA A 67 6.26 2.71 -3.81
C ALA A 67 6.09 1.20 -3.97
N THR A 68 6.31 0.47 -2.89
CA THR A 68 6.05 -0.97 -2.83
C THR A 68 4.85 -1.17 -1.92
N ALA A 69 3.76 -1.64 -2.49
CA ALA A 69 2.54 -1.97 -1.75
C ALA A 69 2.53 -3.47 -1.48
N SER A 70 2.25 -3.85 -0.24
CA SER A 70 2.24 -5.25 0.18
C SER A 70 0.96 -5.57 0.91
N ALA A 71 0.55 -6.83 0.80
CA ALA A 71 -0.59 -7.36 1.55
C ALA A 71 -0.23 -8.74 2.06
N GLU A 72 -0.64 -9.06 3.29
CA GLU A 72 -0.43 -10.38 3.87
C GLU A 72 -1.64 -10.82 4.67
N SER A 73 -1.82 -12.13 4.78
CA SER A 73 -2.92 -12.72 5.55
C SER A 73 -2.54 -14.13 5.98
N ASP A 74 -3.07 -14.54 7.12
CA ASP A 74 -2.93 -15.92 7.58
C ASP A 74 -3.99 -16.83 6.96
N ASP A 75 -5.06 -16.24 6.42
CA ASP A 75 -6.23 -16.98 5.95
C ASP A 75 -6.45 -16.96 4.43
N LEU A 76 -5.74 -16.09 3.72
CA LEU A 76 -5.85 -15.96 2.26
C LEU A 76 -4.53 -16.32 1.60
N ASP A 77 -4.61 -16.89 0.39
CA ASP A 77 -3.41 -17.22 -0.38
C ASP A 77 -2.96 -16.02 -1.24
N GLU A 78 -1.82 -16.16 -1.89
CA GLU A 78 -1.25 -15.10 -2.72
C GLU A 78 -2.19 -14.67 -3.84
N LYS A 79 -2.88 -15.61 -4.44
CA LYS A 79 -3.81 -15.33 -5.53
C LYS A 79 -4.97 -14.47 -5.06
N ALA A 80 -5.50 -14.75 -3.87
CA ALA A 80 -6.57 -13.96 -3.30
C ALA A 80 -6.10 -12.56 -2.90
N LEU A 81 -4.85 -12.43 -2.47
CA LEU A 81 -4.27 -11.15 -2.06
C LEU A 81 -3.84 -10.25 -3.22
N ALA A 82 -3.59 -10.82 -4.39
CA ALA A 82 -3.03 -10.08 -5.53
C ALA A 82 -3.78 -8.80 -5.90
N PRO A 83 -5.12 -8.74 -5.86
CA PRO A 83 -5.83 -7.50 -6.19
C PRO A 83 -5.56 -6.35 -5.24
N ILE A 84 -5.11 -6.61 -4.01
CA ILE A 84 -4.94 -5.57 -3.00
C ILE A 84 -3.80 -4.60 -3.33
N PRO A 85 -2.55 -5.04 -3.60
CA PRO A 85 -1.51 -4.12 -4.02
C PRO A 85 -1.85 -3.38 -5.31
N GLU A 86 -2.53 -4.05 -6.23
CA GLU A 86 -2.97 -3.42 -7.47
C GLU A 86 -3.95 -2.28 -7.20
N LYS A 87 -4.91 -2.50 -6.30
CA LYS A 87 -5.88 -1.47 -5.91
C LYS A 87 -5.20 -0.30 -5.21
N LEU A 88 -4.23 -0.56 -4.36
CA LEU A 88 -3.47 0.48 -3.69
C LEU A 88 -2.73 1.36 -4.70
N HIS A 89 -2.08 0.75 -5.70
CA HIS A 89 -1.40 1.51 -6.75
C HIS A 89 -2.39 2.26 -7.66
N GLU A 90 -3.55 1.69 -7.91
CA GLU A 90 -4.59 2.37 -8.67
C GLU A 90 -5.03 3.67 -7.96
N GLU A 91 -5.25 3.59 -6.65
CA GLU A 91 -5.60 4.76 -5.85
C GLU A 91 -4.46 5.76 -5.78
N LEU A 92 -3.21 5.30 -5.65
CA LEU A 92 -2.04 6.17 -5.69
C LEU A 92 -1.96 6.93 -7.01
N THR A 93 -2.19 6.24 -8.12
CA THR A 93 -2.14 6.86 -9.45
C THR A 93 -3.19 7.97 -9.56
N LYS A 94 -4.39 7.75 -9.04
CA LYS A 94 -5.45 8.77 -9.04
C LYS A 94 -5.08 9.98 -8.19
N LEU A 95 -4.52 9.74 -7.01
CA LEU A 95 -4.17 10.81 -6.07
C LEU A 95 -2.99 11.64 -6.55
N LEU A 96 -2.07 11.02 -7.30
CA LEU A 96 -0.86 11.68 -7.80
C LEU A 96 -1.01 12.24 -9.22
N ALA A 97 -2.15 12.04 -9.83
CA ALA A 97 -2.43 12.54 -11.17
C ALA A 97 -2.48 14.07 -11.22
#